data_4cde075b2fad190d8b2e910ae6748831
#
_entry.id   4cde075b2fad190d8b2e910ae6748831
#
_cell.length_a   1.000
_cell.length_b   1.000
_cell.length_c   1.000
_cell.angle_alpha   90.00
_cell.angle_beta   90.00
_cell.angle_gamma   90.00
#
_symmetry.space_group_name_H-M   'P 1'
#
loop_
_entity.id
_entity.type
_entity.pdbx_description
1 polymer ?
#
loop_
_entity_poly.entity_id
_entity_poly.type
_entity_poly.pdbx_seq_one_letter_code
_entity_poly.pdbx_strand_id
1 'polypeptide(L)'
;MRRPARDHQAWLQSQTWSLYELGDLPGVAAVTYGVVRAGRHDPQGVPLLQARDIVDGTIAQSDPARIAEHIHAENLRTRLERGDLVIVLIGRIGDSALIGEDQVGWNTARSVGLVRFTEVGRAWGVDEWLRRWLKAPEARGWLSRHAPGSAHATLPVSALRKLPVLLPPLDRRRHLLHGIDLIEQRRQLNTQRAAHAVELADAHFERSSLRPADALSRPLAEVAAVINGVALPKATTGQDASIAWAAPAEVLQSLGPYLDRTARTMPAPERVACAQGVVLVAPRPGEVKAVISRIPVVPGRGTAALRAGNDLDGLWLLHELRSRSRGLGAIAQGVQAREISVKALSRLKVSWPDTEVRRSFARVASLLHDRAYTALKENHVLGELISTELSDGVPSHYRTALPG
;
A
#
# COMPACT_ATOMS: atom_id res chain seq x y z
N MET A 1 1.75 44.28 -3.25
CA MET A 1 1.39 44.36 -1.82
C MET A 1 2.27 43.35 -1.06
N ARG A 2 3.18 43.85 -0.18
CA ARG A 2 3.94 42.98 0.72
C ARG A 2 2.95 42.43 1.75
N ARG A 3 2.81 41.10 1.82
CA ARG A 3 2.04 40.45 2.93
C ARG A 3 2.72 40.87 4.25
N PRO A 4 1.95 41.20 5.29
CA PRO A 4 2.55 41.52 6.59
C PRO A 4 3.37 40.32 7.07
N ALA A 5 4.52 40.65 7.69
CA ALA A 5 5.32 39.60 8.36
C ALA A 5 4.41 38.88 9.34
N ARG A 6 4.21 37.58 9.13
CA ARG A 6 3.37 36.76 10.00
C ARG A 6 3.98 36.81 11.39
N ASP A 7 3.21 37.26 12.36
CA ASP A 7 3.64 37.29 13.74
C ASP A 7 3.79 35.82 14.25
N HIS A 8 4.97 35.26 14.00
CA HIS A 8 5.31 33.91 14.44
C HIS A 8 5.25 33.76 15.96
N GLN A 9 5.40 34.85 16.74
CA GLN A 9 5.33 34.79 18.19
C GLN A 9 3.92 34.65 18.73
N ALA A 10 2.93 35.34 18.16
CA ALA A 10 1.52 35.17 18.57
C ALA A 10 1.00 33.76 18.29
N TRP A 11 1.44 33.18 17.19
CA TRP A 11 1.14 31.79 16.85
C TRP A 11 1.80 30.76 17.78
N LEU A 12 3.02 31.03 18.26
CA LEU A 12 3.76 30.25 19.23
C LEU A 12 3.02 30.08 20.55
N GLN A 13 2.27 31.08 20.95
CA GLN A 13 1.58 31.15 22.23
C GLN A 13 0.12 30.68 22.16
N SER A 14 -0.36 30.30 20.97
CA SER A 14 -1.73 29.79 20.83
C SER A 14 -1.92 28.51 21.62
N GLN A 15 -2.78 28.57 22.63
CA GLN A 15 -3.22 27.41 23.44
C GLN A 15 -4.40 26.67 22.79
N THR A 16 -4.83 27.10 21.60
CA THR A 16 -6.00 26.56 20.91
C THR A 16 -5.63 26.01 19.52
N TRP A 17 -6.42 25.08 19.04
CA TRP A 17 -6.37 24.64 17.67
C TRP A 17 -6.63 25.79 16.71
N SER A 18 -5.94 25.83 15.59
CA SER A 18 -6.08 26.86 14.59
C SER A 18 -6.15 26.26 13.18
N LEU A 19 -7.11 26.75 12.39
CA LEU A 19 -7.29 26.30 11.01
C LEU A 19 -6.60 27.27 10.05
N TYR A 20 -5.78 26.72 9.15
CA TYR A 20 -5.08 27.47 8.12
C TYR A 20 -5.29 26.85 6.75
N GLU A 21 -5.23 27.66 5.70
CA GLU A 21 -4.90 27.11 4.38
C GLU A 21 -3.41 26.71 4.34
N LEU A 22 -3.08 25.61 3.65
CA LEU A 22 -1.68 25.15 3.56
C LEU A 22 -0.72 26.25 3.06
N GLY A 23 -1.17 27.05 2.09
CA GLY A 23 -0.38 28.17 1.58
C GLY A 23 -0.09 29.27 2.62
N ASP A 24 -0.88 29.30 3.70
CA ASP A 24 -0.80 30.27 4.79
C ASP A 24 -0.40 29.63 6.13
N LEU A 25 -0.10 28.35 6.14
CA LEU A 25 0.30 27.63 7.34
C LEU A 25 1.60 28.23 7.92
N PRO A 26 1.62 28.63 9.20
CA PRO A 26 2.82 29.09 9.85
C PRO A 26 3.95 28.06 9.77
N GLY A 27 5.17 28.50 9.47
CA GLY A 27 6.31 27.61 9.28
C GLY A 27 6.47 27.07 7.85
N VAL A 28 5.51 27.30 6.94
CA VAL A 28 5.66 27.01 5.51
C VAL A 28 6.31 28.20 4.80
N ALA A 29 7.42 27.94 4.12
CA ALA A 29 8.14 28.93 3.32
C ALA A 29 7.60 29.00 1.89
N ALA A 30 7.29 27.83 1.28
CA ALA A 30 6.80 27.76 -0.09
C ALA A 30 5.93 26.50 -0.32
N VAL A 31 4.93 26.64 -1.21
CA VAL A 31 4.18 25.53 -1.80
C VAL A 31 4.27 25.67 -3.32
N THR A 32 4.88 24.70 -3.98
CA THR A 32 5.13 24.71 -5.43
C THR A 32 4.95 23.32 -6.01
N TYR A 33 5.27 23.13 -7.27
CA TYR A 33 5.29 21.83 -7.96
C TYR A 33 6.56 21.72 -8.80
N GLY A 34 6.87 20.51 -9.22
CA GLY A 34 8.13 20.21 -9.88
C GLY A 34 8.23 20.63 -11.34
N VAL A 35 9.26 20.17 -11.99
CA VAL A 35 9.64 20.46 -13.37
C VAL A 35 8.51 20.09 -14.35
N VAL A 36 8.06 21.06 -15.15
CA VAL A 36 6.96 20.85 -16.12
C VAL A 36 7.44 20.13 -17.37
N ARG A 37 8.61 20.52 -17.86
CA ARG A 37 9.23 19.98 -19.09
C ARG A 37 10.53 19.29 -18.72
N ALA A 38 10.44 18.04 -18.34
CA ALA A 38 11.60 17.24 -17.92
C ALA A 38 12.53 16.83 -19.08
N GLY A 39 12.11 17.01 -20.34
CA GLY A 39 12.90 16.58 -21.48
C GLY A 39 12.96 15.06 -21.65
N ARG A 40 13.96 14.58 -22.39
CA ARG A 40 14.27 13.15 -22.51
C ARG A 40 15.08 12.70 -21.29
N HIS A 41 14.95 11.41 -20.96
CA HIS A 41 15.78 10.79 -19.92
C HIS A 41 17.27 10.93 -20.30
N ASP A 42 18.05 11.45 -19.37
CA ASP A 42 19.51 11.58 -19.49
C ASP A 42 20.17 10.69 -18.45
N PRO A 43 20.80 9.56 -18.83
CA PRO A 43 21.42 8.63 -17.88
C PRO A 43 22.52 9.26 -17.00
N GLN A 44 23.14 10.34 -17.47
CA GLN A 44 24.20 11.07 -16.75
C GLN A 44 23.66 12.29 -15.99
N GLY A 45 22.35 12.56 -16.13
CA GLY A 45 21.70 13.73 -15.58
C GLY A 45 21.36 13.61 -14.09
N VAL A 46 20.67 14.64 -13.59
CA VAL A 46 20.25 14.74 -12.17
C VAL A 46 18.98 13.93 -11.93
N PRO A 47 18.86 13.20 -10.81
CA PRO A 47 17.66 12.46 -10.48
C PRO A 47 16.41 13.33 -10.38
N LEU A 48 15.28 12.78 -10.86
CA LEU A 48 13.96 13.42 -10.90
C LEU A 48 12.95 12.56 -10.15
N LEU A 49 12.51 13.01 -9.00
CA LEU A 49 11.49 12.35 -8.19
C LEU A 49 10.13 12.43 -8.88
N GLN A 50 9.50 11.29 -9.11
CA GLN A 50 8.17 11.16 -9.70
C GLN A 50 7.15 10.61 -8.69
N ALA A 51 5.87 10.76 -8.99
CA ALA A 51 4.78 10.25 -8.14
C ALA A 51 4.88 8.74 -7.86
N ARG A 52 5.41 7.96 -8.81
CA ARG A 52 5.60 6.51 -8.65
C ARG A 52 6.65 6.13 -7.61
N ASP A 53 7.60 7.03 -7.35
CA ASP A 53 8.71 6.81 -6.43
C ASP A 53 8.32 7.07 -4.98
N ILE A 54 7.15 7.69 -4.73
CA ILE A 54 6.61 7.95 -3.39
C ILE A 54 5.67 6.79 -3.04
N VAL A 55 6.07 5.96 -2.07
CA VAL A 55 5.33 4.76 -1.66
C VAL A 55 5.28 4.69 -0.13
N ASP A 56 4.08 4.57 0.44
CA ASP A 56 3.85 4.35 1.88
C ASP A 56 4.59 5.34 2.82
N GLY A 57 4.74 6.58 2.38
CA GLY A 57 5.39 7.63 3.17
C GLY A 57 6.91 7.65 3.08
N THR A 58 7.48 6.87 2.16
CA THR A 58 8.91 6.78 1.87
C THR A 58 9.18 7.02 0.39
N ILE A 59 10.44 7.23 0.05
CA ILE A 59 10.89 7.33 -1.35
C ILE A 59 11.59 6.03 -1.70
N ALA A 60 11.07 5.35 -2.74
CA ALA A 60 11.67 4.13 -3.25
C ALA A 60 13.07 4.41 -3.83
N GLN A 61 14.05 3.61 -3.42
CA GLN A 61 15.45 3.71 -3.88
C GLN A 61 15.68 2.99 -5.22
N SER A 62 14.64 2.77 -6.02
CA SER A 62 14.77 2.20 -7.37
C SER A 62 15.31 3.28 -8.33
N ASP A 63 15.90 2.86 -9.44
CA ASP A 63 16.49 3.73 -10.46
C ASP A 63 15.57 4.90 -10.84
N PRO A 64 15.83 6.14 -10.36
CA PRO A 64 14.98 7.27 -10.60
C PRO A 64 15.11 7.76 -12.05
N ALA A 65 14.06 8.36 -12.59
CA ALA A 65 14.19 9.12 -13.82
C ALA A 65 15.25 10.21 -13.65
N ARG A 66 15.90 10.63 -14.74
CA ARG A 66 16.95 11.67 -14.69
C ARG A 66 16.68 12.75 -15.75
N ILE A 67 17.03 13.97 -15.44
CA ILE A 67 16.93 15.14 -16.32
C ILE A 67 18.30 15.72 -16.62
N ALA A 68 18.44 16.33 -17.80
CA ALA A 68 19.68 16.96 -18.18
C ALA A 68 20.07 18.12 -17.25
N GLU A 69 21.36 18.34 -17.05
CA GLU A 69 21.91 19.36 -16.12
C GLU A 69 21.39 20.76 -16.39
N HIS A 70 21.21 21.16 -17.67
CA HIS A 70 20.68 22.48 -17.99
C HIS A 70 19.24 22.67 -17.49
N ILE A 71 18.38 21.60 -17.57
CA ILE A 71 17.01 21.64 -17.02
C ILE A 71 17.06 21.75 -15.51
N HIS A 72 17.96 21.01 -14.87
CA HIS A 72 18.19 21.13 -13.42
C HIS A 72 18.61 22.55 -13.03
N ALA A 73 19.53 23.15 -13.77
CA ALA A 73 20.04 24.50 -13.51
C ALA A 73 18.93 25.57 -13.64
N GLU A 74 18.00 25.42 -14.57
CA GLU A 74 16.87 26.33 -14.78
C GLU A 74 15.78 26.19 -13.69
N ASN A 75 15.76 25.07 -12.96
CA ASN A 75 14.67 24.74 -12.04
C ASN A 75 15.12 24.72 -10.56
N LEU A 76 15.82 25.77 -10.12
CA LEU A 76 16.36 25.90 -8.76
C LEU A 76 15.31 25.76 -7.65
N ARG A 77 14.10 26.28 -7.88
CA ARG A 77 13.00 26.26 -6.89
C ARG A 77 12.44 24.89 -6.62
N THR A 78 12.70 23.90 -7.49
CA THR A 78 12.23 22.53 -7.38
C THR A 78 13.32 21.56 -6.94
N ARG A 79 14.52 22.07 -6.66
CA ARG A 79 15.58 21.29 -6.03
C ARG A 79 15.16 20.92 -4.62
N LEU A 80 15.31 19.66 -4.30
CA LEU A 80 14.94 19.12 -3.01
C LEU A 80 15.97 19.49 -1.93
N GLU A 81 15.46 19.92 -0.80
CA GLU A 81 16.23 20.13 0.41
C GLU A 81 15.79 19.16 1.49
N ARG A 82 16.67 18.82 2.41
CA ARG A 82 16.33 17.99 3.56
C ARG A 82 15.15 18.57 4.33
N GLY A 83 14.16 17.72 4.63
CA GLY A 83 12.95 18.09 5.35
C GLY A 83 11.89 18.78 4.49
N ASP A 84 12.08 18.90 3.17
CA ASP A 84 10.98 19.22 2.26
C ASP A 84 9.94 18.12 2.30
N LEU A 85 8.65 18.47 2.24
CA LEU A 85 7.57 17.49 2.11
C LEU A 85 7.11 17.44 0.65
N VAL A 86 7.21 16.25 0.04
CA VAL A 86 6.71 15.99 -1.30
C VAL A 86 5.34 15.33 -1.25
N ILE A 87 4.44 15.73 -2.15
CA ILE A 87 3.03 15.31 -2.17
C ILE A 87 2.65 14.91 -3.60
N VAL A 88 2.11 13.73 -3.79
CA VAL A 88 1.61 13.27 -5.10
C VAL A 88 0.41 14.11 -5.52
N LEU A 89 0.48 14.69 -6.72
CA LEU A 89 -0.56 15.53 -7.33
C LEU A 89 -1.34 14.81 -8.45
N ILE A 90 -0.81 13.70 -8.97
CA ILE A 90 -1.42 12.94 -10.09
C ILE A 90 -1.43 11.45 -9.75
N GLY A 91 -2.58 10.82 -9.85
CA GLY A 91 -2.76 9.41 -9.54
C GLY A 91 -3.10 9.18 -8.06
N ARG A 92 -2.16 8.71 -7.24
CA ARG A 92 -2.35 8.49 -5.78
C ARG A 92 -2.24 9.81 -4.99
N ILE A 93 -3.18 10.72 -5.24
CA ILE A 93 -3.17 12.07 -4.69
C ILE A 93 -3.10 12.07 -3.18
N GLY A 94 -2.20 12.91 -2.63
CA GLY A 94 -2.00 13.07 -1.20
C GLY A 94 -1.04 12.06 -0.58
N ASP A 95 -0.53 11.08 -1.33
CA ASP A 95 0.61 10.30 -0.86
C ASP A 95 1.80 11.23 -0.73
N SER A 96 2.56 11.13 0.36
CA SER A 96 3.57 12.11 0.70
C SER A 96 4.75 11.48 1.43
N ALA A 97 5.93 12.08 1.29
CA ALA A 97 7.13 11.69 2.00
C ALA A 97 7.97 12.92 2.36
N LEU A 98 8.72 12.85 3.46
CA LEU A 98 9.76 13.83 3.78
C LEU A 98 11.06 13.46 3.07
N ILE A 99 11.76 14.49 2.59
CA ILE A 99 13.04 14.34 1.91
C ILE A 99 14.14 14.09 2.95
N GLY A 100 14.82 12.97 2.78
CA GLY A 100 16.03 12.59 3.53
C GLY A 100 17.30 13.10 2.85
N GLU A 101 18.46 12.70 3.38
CA GLU A 101 19.77 13.07 2.84
C GLU A 101 20.01 12.55 1.42
N ASP A 102 19.56 11.34 1.11
CA ASP A 102 19.81 10.67 -0.17
C ASP A 102 19.19 11.39 -1.37
N GLN A 103 18.15 12.20 -1.14
CA GLN A 103 17.41 12.91 -2.18
C GLN A 103 17.73 14.40 -2.24
N VAL A 104 18.63 14.90 -1.38
CA VAL A 104 19.05 16.30 -1.42
C VAL A 104 19.67 16.62 -2.79
N GLY A 105 19.27 17.73 -3.39
CA GLY A 105 19.73 18.17 -4.71
C GLY A 105 18.97 17.56 -5.90
N TRP A 106 18.12 16.55 -5.72
CA TRP A 106 17.24 16.07 -6.79
C TRP A 106 16.25 17.16 -7.21
N ASN A 107 15.59 16.97 -8.36
CA ASN A 107 14.40 17.75 -8.70
C ASN A 107 13.13 16.90 -8.54
N THR A 108 11.98 17.55 -8.47
CA THR A 108 10.67 16.88 -8.55
C THR A 108 10.04 17.04 -9.94
N ALA A 109 9.28 16.04 -10.39
CA ALA A 109 8.46 16.14 -11.58
C ALA A 109 7.16 16.95 -11.30
N ARG A 110 6.49 17.43 -12.35
CA ARG A 110 5.21 18.16 -12.24
C ARG A 110 4.10 17.40 -11.54
N SER A 111 4.19 16.06 -11.48
CA SER A 111 3.25 15.19 -10.77
C SER A 111 3.42 15.19 -9.26
N VAL A 112 4.41 15.93 -8.75
CA VAL A 112 4.77 16.02 -7.33
C VAL A 112 4.75 17.48 -6.89
N GLY A 113 3.95 17.76 -5.87
CA GLY A 113 3.98 19.03 -5.13
C GLY A 113 5.12 19.04 -4.13
N LEU A 114 5.64 20.22 -3.86
CA LEU A 114 6.71 20.48 -2.91
C LEU A 114 6.25 21.52 -1.89
N VAL A 115 6.34 21.16 -0.62
CA VAL A 115 6.15 22.08 0.51
C VAL A 115 7.49 22.24 1.23
N ARG A 116 8.01 23.44 1.23
CA ARG A 116 9.24 23.80 1.92
C ARG A 116 8.92 24.51 3.24
N PHE A 117 9.63 24.15 4.28
CA PHE A 117 9.45 24.70 5.61
C PHE A 117 10.59 25.62 6.00
N THR A 118 10.29 26.60 6.84
CA THR A 118 11.31 27.39 7.53
C THR A 118 11.99 26.54 8.61
N GLU A 119 13.17 26.95 9.08
CA GLU A 119 13.83 26.29 10.21
C GLU A 119 12.93 26.25 11.45
N VAL A 120 12.22 27.35 11.72
CA VAL A 120 11.25 27.43 12.81
C VAL A 120 10.11 26.45 12.61
N GLY A 121 9.58 26.32 11.40
CA GLY A 121 8.52 25.36 11.08
C GLY A 121 8.95 23.91 11.38
N ARG A 122 10.16 23.55 10.99
CA ARG A 122 10.75 22.22 11.29
C ARG A 122 11.01 22.03 12.79
N ALA A 123 11.65 23.00 13.45
CA ALA A 123 11.91 22.91 14.90
C ALA A 123 10.64 22.75 15.74
N TRP A 124 9.49 23.12 15.19
CA TRP A 124 8.19 23.03 15.83
C TRP A 124 7.34 21.86 15.31
N GLY A 125 7.89 21.01 14.44
CA GLY A 125 7.25 19.82 13.92
C GLY A 125 6.04 20.12 13.05
N VAL A 126 6.04 21.23 12.30
CA VAL A 126 4.96 21.56 11.35
C VAL A 126 5.02 20.64 10.13
N ASP A 127 6.22 20.32 9.67
CA ASP A 127 6.53 19.38 8.60
C ASP A 127 6.00 17.98 8.93
N GLU A 128 6.36 17.46 10.09
CA GLU A 128 5.89 16.15 10.58
C GLU A 128 4.38 16.14 10.80
N TRP A 129 3.83 17.23 11.36
CA TRP A 129 2.39 17.35 11.53
C TRP A 129 1.66 17.33 10.18
N LEU A 130 2.09 18.12 9.20
CA LEU A 130 1.46 18.15 7.88
C LEU A 130 1.53 16.78 7.21
N ARG A 131 2.66 16.08 7.33
CA ARG A 131 2.81 14.72 6.82
C ARG A 131 1.76 13.75 7.40
N ARG A 132 1.47 13.88 8.70
CA ARG A 132 0.43 13.08 9.38
C ARG A 132 -0.97 13.56 8.98
N TRP A 133 -1.20 14.87 8.97
CA TRP A 133 -2.48 15.47 8.62
C TRP A 133 -2.96 15.05 7.22
N LEU A 134 -2.07 14.92 6.25
CA LEU A 134 -2.40 14.42 4.90
C LEU A 134 -2.98 12.99 4.91
N LYS A 135 -2.80 12.22 5.98
CA LYS A 135 -3.41 10.89 6.16
C LYS A 135 -4.77 10.95 6.87
N ALA A 136 -5.13 12.09 7.47
CA ALA A 136 -6.40 12.27 8.17
C ALA A 136 -7.58 12.16 7.18
N PRO A 137 -8.73 11.57 7.60
CA PRO A 137 -9.92 11.44 6.78
C PRO A 137 -10.39 12.77 6.18
N GLU A 138 -10.33 13.85 6.95
CA GLU A 138 -10.71 15.20 6.54
C GLU A 138 -9.84 15.72 5.39
N ALA A 139 -8.53 15.58 5.51
CA ALA A 139 -7.59 15.98 4.46
C ALA A 139 -7.76 15.11 3.21
N ARG A 140 -7.89 13.80 3.37
CA ARG A 140 -8.14 12.85 2.26
C ARG A 140 -9.45 13.13 1.54
N GLY A 141 -10.52 13.37 2.28
CA GLY A 141 -11.83 13.76 1.73
C GLY A 141 -11.73 15.06 0.93
N TRP A 142 -11.03 16.06 1.46
CA TRP A 142 -10.82 17.34 0.77
C TRP A 142 -10.02 17.15 -0.52
N LEU A 143 -8.89 16.45 -0.47
CA LEU A 143 -8.04 16.17 -1.63
C LEU A 143 -8.79 15.44 -2.75
N SER A 144 -9.57 14.43 -2.40
CA SER A 144 -10.40 13.66 -3.34
C SER A 144 -11.41 14.54 -4.09
N ARG A 145 -12.08 15.45 -3.39
CA ARG A 145 -13.07 16.36 -4.00
C ARG A 145 -12.45 17.43 -4.91
N HIS A 146 -11.22 17.86 -4.62
CA HIS A 146 -10.54 18.91 -5.38
C HIS A 146 -9.62 18.39 -6.49
N ALA A 147 -9.63 17.09 -6.72
CA ALA A 147 -8.88 16.43 -7.77
C ALA A 147 -9.84 15.76 -8.78
N PRO A 148 -10.44 16.52 -9.69
CA PRO A 148 -11.38 15.98 -10.67
C PRO A 148 -10.71 15.01 -11.65
N GLY A 149 -11.45 13.99 -12.07
CA GLY A 149 -11.03 12.97 -13.03
C GLY A 149 -10.97 11.57 -12.45
N SER A 150 -11.52 10.58 -13.18
CA SER A 150 -11.62 9.19 -12.67
C SER A 150 -10.37 8.35 -12.91
N ALA A 151 -9.70 8.49 -14.06
CA ALA A 151 -8.52 7.70 -14.42
C ALA A 151 -7.20 8.46 -14.28
N HIS A 152 -7.23 9.80 -14.38
CA HIS A 152 -6.06 10.68 -14.27
C HIS A 152 -6.39 11.88 -13.38
N ALA A 153 -6.90 11.62 -12.18
CA ALA A 153 -7.17 12.67 -11.21
C ALA A 153 -5.92 13.51 -11.00
N THR A 154 -6.06 14.83 -11.10
CA THR A 154 -4.96 15.79 -10.96
C THR A 154 -5.36 16.88 -9.98
N LEU A 155 -4.54 17.10 -8.96
CA LEU A 155 -4.71 18.16 -7.98
C LEU A 155 -3.87 19.39 -8.41
N PRO A 156 -4.48 20.53 -8.78
CA PRO A 156 -3.72 21.75 -9.05
C PRO A 156 -3.01 22.26 -7.79
N VAL A 157 -1.82 22.83 -7.93
CA VAL A 157 -1.09 23.45 -6.81
C VAL A 157 -1.88 24.60 -6.18
N SER A 158 -2.66 25.33 -6.98
CA SER A 158 -3.56 26.37 -6.45
C SER A 158 -4.63 25.81 -5.51
N ALA A 159 -5.13 24.60 -5.80
CA ALA A 159 -5.99 23.87 -4.88
C ALA A 159 -5.19 23.36 -3.67
N LEU A 160 -4.04 22.70 -3.87
CA LEU A 160 -3.21 22.23 -2.76
C LEU A 160 -2.91 23.35 -1.74
N ARG A 161 -2.65 24.58 -2.18
CA ARG A 161 -2.43 25.74 -1.29
C ARG A 161 -3.63 26.06 -0.41
N LYS A 162 -4.84 25.70 -0.83
CA LYS A 162 -6.08 25.92 -0.08
C LYS A 162 -6.47 24.72 0.79
N LEU A 163 -5.66 23.65 0.80
CA LEU A 163 -5.92 22.52 1.70
C LEU A 163 -6.07 23.03 3.13
N PRO A 164 -7.20 22.74 3.80
CA PRO A 164 -7.37 23.10 5.20
C PRO A 164 -6.47 22.24 6.07
N VAL A 165 -5.62 22.89 6.85
CA VAL A 165 -4.72 22.26 7.82
C VAL A 165 -5.09 22.73 9.21
N LEU A 166 -5.56 21.83 10.03
CA LEU A 166 -5.82 22.10 11.43
C LEU A 166 -4.55 21.87 12.22
N LEU A 167 -4.02 22.94 12.82
CA LEU A 167 -2.78 22.92 13.57
C LEU A 167 -3.06 22.92 15.07
N PRO A 168 -2.67 21.86 15.81
CA PRO A 168 -2.82 21.84 17.27
C PRO A 168 -1.80 22.76 17.96
N PRO A 169 -2.07 23.16 19.21
CA PRO A 169 -1.07 23.78 20.07
C PRO A 169 0.22 22.96 20.12
N LEU A 170 1.36 23.62 20.34
CA LEU A 170 2.67 22.98 20.27
C LEU A 170 2.80 21.74 21.14
N ASP A 171 2.38 21.83 22.42
CA ASP A 171 2.50 20.70 23.36
C ASP A 171 1.59 19.54 22.97
N ARG A 172 0.35 19.85 22.55
CA ARG A 172 -0.57 18.82 22.05
C ARG A 172 -0.03 18.18 20.77
N ARG A 173 0.53 18.98 19.85
CA ARG A 173 1.15 18.48 18.62
C ARG A 173 2.31 17.54 18.89
N ARG A 174 3.22 17.91 19.80
CA ARG A 174 4.34 17.05 20.21
C ARG A 174 3.86 15.73 20.80
N HIS A 175 2.85 15.79 21.67
CA HIS A 175 2.27 14.60 22.27
C HIS A 175 1.64 13.67 21.21
N LEU A 176 0.83 14.22 20.28
CA LEU A 176 0.22 13.46 19.19
C LEU A 176 1.29 12.85 18.26
N LEU A 177 2.29 13.64 17.86
CA LEU A 177 3.37 13.13 16.99
C LEU A 177 4.13 11.99 17.66
N HIS A 178 4.48 12.13 18.94
CA HIS A 178 5.16 11.06 19.69
C HIS A 178 4.30 9.78 19.77
N GLY A 179 3.01 9.90 20.08
CA GLY A 179 2.09 8.76 20.10
C GLY A 179 1.97 8.06 18.75
N ILE A 180 1.81 8.84 17.68
CA ILE A 180 1.74 8.31 16.30
C ILE A 180 3.06 7.63 15.91
N ASP A 181 4.21 8.19 16.27
CA ASP A 181 5.52 7.60 15.97
C ASP A 181 5.69 6.23 16.66
N LEU A 182 5.26 6.09 17.90
CA LEU A 182 5.26 4.80 18.59
C LEU A 182 4.37 3.77 17.89
N ILE A 183 3.19 4.18 17.43
CA ILE A 183 2.28 3.32 16.68
C ILE A 183 2.91 2.92 15.32
N GLU A 184 3.52 3.85 14.60
CA GLU A 184 4.19 3.56 13.32
C GLU A 184 5.40 2.62 13.51
N GLN A 185 6.20 2.81 14.55
CA GLN A 185 7.28 1.87 14.90
C GLN A 185 6.74 0.47 15.19
N ARG A 186 5.65 0.36 15.96
CA ARG A 186 4.99 -0.92 16.21
C ARG A 186 4.52 -1.58 14.93
N ARG A 187 3.90 -0.83 14.02
CA ARG A 187 3.47 -1.33 12.71
C ARG A 187 4.64 -1.83 11.86
N GLN A 188 5.75 -1.12 11.87
CA GLN A 188 6.96 -1.53 11.16
C GLN A 188 7.52 -2.84 11.73
N LEU A 189 7.63 -2.96 13.04
CA LEU A 189 8.05 -4.21 13.71
C LEU A 189 7.12 -5.37 13.39
N ASN A 190 5.82 -5.15 13.37
CA ASN A 190 4.85 -6.17 13.01
C ASN A 190 4.99 -6.61 11.55
N THR A 191 5.25 -5.68 10.62
CA THR A 191 5.51 -6.00 9.21
C THR A 191 6.77 -6.87 9.07
N GLN A 192 7.86 -6.53 9.76
CA GLN A 192 9.08 -7.33 9.77
C GLN A 192 8.85 -8.71 10.39
N ARG A 193 8.15 -8.79 11.52
CA ARG A 193 7.79 -10.07 12.16
C ARG A 193 6.98 -10.98 11.24
N ALA A 194 6.01 -10.40 10.53
CA ALA A 194 5.19 -11.14 9.58
C ALA A 194 6.05 -11.65 8.40
N ALA A 195 6.92 -10.82 7.85
CA ALA A 195 7.83 -11.21 6.77
C ALA A 195 8.75 -12.35 7.21
N HIS A 196 9.45 -12.19 8.34
CA HIS A 196 10.37 -13.23 8.85
C HIS A 196 9.65 -14.54 9.19
N ALA A 197 8.43 -14.48 9.72
CA ALA A 197 7.65 -15.70 10.00
C ALA A 197 7.30 -16.45 8.70
N VAL A 198 6.93 -15.73 7.64
CA VAL A 198 6.66 -16.33 6.32
C VAL A 198 7.94 -16.87 5.69
N GLU A 199 9.05 -16.14 5.74
CA GLU A 199 10.37 -16.58 5.25
C GLU A 199 10.84 -17.86 5.97
N LEU A 200 10.64 -17.93 7.29
CA LEU A 200 10.96 -19.13 8.06
C LEU A 200 10.07 -20.32 7.65
N ALA A 201 8.79 -20.08 7.36
CA ALA A 201 7.90 -21.12 6.85
C ALA A 201 8.32 -21.57 5.43
N ASP A 202 8.74 -20.65 4.55
CA ASP A 202 9.28 -20.97 3.22
C ASP A 202 10.57 -21.81 3.34
N ALA A 203 11.51 -21.43 4.21
CA ALA A 203 12.73 -22.21 4.47
C ALA A 203 12.45 -23.58 5.07
N HIS A 204 11.46 -23.67 5.97
CA HIS A 204 11.01 -24.97 6.51
C HIS A 204 10.38 -25.84 5.43
N PHE A 205 9.61 -25.27 4.51
CA PHE A 205 9.08 -25.96 3.34
C PHE A 205 10.21 -26.51 2.46
N GLU A 206 11.20 -25.70 2.11
CA GLU A 206 12.35 -26.14 1.29
C GLU A 206 13.06 -27.35 1.92
N ARG A 207 13.34 -27.29 3.23
CA ARG A 207 13.94 -28.45 3.95
C ARG A 207 13.05 -29.70 3.91
N SER A 208 11.74 -29.52 4.02
CA SER A 208 10.78 -30.64 3.99
C SER A 208 10.61 -31.23 2.61
N SER A 209 10.78 -30.42 1.55
CA SER A 209 10.67 -30.84 0.15
C SER A 209 11.93 -31.48 -0.42
N LEU A 210 13.10 -31.27 0.22
CA LEU A 210 14.40 -31.82 -0.20
C LEU A 210 14.59 -33.32 0.09
N ARG A 211 13.60 -34.02 0.67
CA ARG A 211 13.68 -35.48 0.89
C ARG A 211 13.32 -36.22 -0.41
N PRO A 212 14.30 -36.70 -1.23
CA PRO A 212 14.07 -37.12 -2.60
C PRO A 212 13.29 -38.43 -2.73
N ALA A 213 13.27 -39.28 -1.70
CA ALA A 213 12.83 -40.66 -1.82
C ALA A 213 11.29 -40.82 -1.91
N ASP A 214 10.52 -39.85 -1.39
CA ASP A 214 9.08 -40.01 -1.18
C ASP A 214 8.22 -38.90 -1.83
N ALA A 215 8.81 -37.96 -2.54
CA ALA A 215 8.06 -36.88 -3.19
C ALA A 215 7.50 -37.33 -4.55
N LEU A 216 6.29 -37.88 -4.55
CA LEU A 216 5.55 -38.15 -5.78
C LEU A 216 5.18 -36.82 -6.44
N SER A 217 5.62 -36.64 -7.68
CA SER A 217 5.15 -35.54 -8.52
C SER A 217 3.75 -35.86 -9.03
N ARG A 218 2.73 -35.12 -8.58
CA ARG A 218 1.32 -35.33 -8.97
C ARG A 218 0.77 -34.12 -9.72
N PRO A 219 -0.14 -34.35 -10.70
CA PRO A 219 -0.93 -33.27 -11.27
C PRO A 219 -1.72 -32.55 -10.17
N LEU A 220 -1.79 -31.22 -10.25
CA LEU A 220 -2.48 -30.38 -9.25
C LEU A 220 -3.96 -30.81 -9.09
N ALA A 221 -4.61 -31.20 -10.18
CA ALA A 221 -6.00 -31.66 -10.16
C ALA A 221 -6.23 -32.96 -9.34
N GLU A 222 -5.18 -33.75 -9.06
CA GLU A 222 -5.28 -34.93 -8.21
C GLU A 222 -5.20 -34.62 -6.71
N VAL A 223 -4.64 -33.45 -6.35
CA VAL A 223 -4.38 -33.06 -4.98
C VAL A 223 -5.24 -31.89 -4.49
N ALA A 224 -5.84 -31.14 -5.42
CA ALA A 224 -6.74 -30.03 -5.12
C ALA A 224 -7.80 -29.84 -6.22
N ALA A 225 -9.01 -29.46 -5.82
CA ALA A 225 -10.00 -29.01 -6.79
C ALA A 225 -9.61 -27.63 -7.32
N VAL A 226 -9.46 -27.50 -8.63
CA VAL A 226 -9.12 -26.26 -9.33
C VAL A 226 -10.41 -25.55 -9.77
N ILE A 227 -10.69 -24.39 -9.17
CA ILE A 227 -11.92 -23.62 -9.36
C ILE A 227 -11.59 -22.37 -10.15
N ASN A 228 -12.27 -22.18 -11.29
CA ASN A 228 -12.09 -20.99 -12.12
C ASN A 228 -12.82 -19.79 -11.52
N GLY A 229 -12.23 -18.61 -11.65
CA GLY A 229 -12.88 -17.38 -11.25
C GLY A 229 -14.01 -16.95 -12.17
N VAL A 230 -15.00 -16.29 -11.59
CA VAL A 230 -16.20 -15.81 -12.28
C VAL A 230 -16.24 -14.29 -12.37
N ALA A 231 -16.93 -13.77 -13.38
CA ALA A 231 -17.14 -12.32 -13.49
C ALA A 231 -18.12 -11.84 -12.41
N LEU A 232 -17.91 -10.61 -11.95
CA LEU A 232 -18.87 -9.95 -11.07
C LEU A 232 -20.16 -9.66 -11.86
N PRO A 233 -21.35 -10.01 -11.37
CA PRO A 233 -22.61 -9.65 -11.99
C PRO A 233 -22.78 -8.14 -12.15
N LYS A 234 -23.42 -7.68 -13.24
CA LYS A 234 -23.63 -6.23 -13.50
C LYS A 234 -24.63 -5.57 -12.54
N ALA A 235 -25.51 -6.31 -11.92
CA ALA A 235 -26.45 -5.81 -10.91
C ALA A 235 -26.71 -6.93 -9.87
N THR A 236 -26.57 -6.60 -8.59
CA THR A 236 -27.03 -7.42 -7.48
C THR A 236 -28.14 -6.64 -6.78
N THR A 237 -29.38 -6.85 -7.19
CA THR A 237 -30.57 -6.42 -6.46
C THR A 237 -31.05 -7.61 -5.62
N GLY A 238 -30.68 -7.66 -4.34
CA GLY A 238 -31.16 -8.68 -3.41
C GLY A 238 -30.33 -8.69 -2.13
N GLN A 239 -31.01 -8.86 -1.01
CA GLN A 239 -30.43 -8.99 0.35
C GLN A 239 -29.89 -10.42 0.61
N ASP A 240 -29.48 -11.17 -0.40
CA ASP A 240 -28.92 -12.50 -0.21
C ASP A 240 -27.51 -12.41 0.38
N ALA A 241 -27.14 -13.43 1.16
CA ALA A 241 -25.83 -13.53 1.81
C ALA A 241 -24.71 -13.24 0.81
N SER A 242 -24.05 -12.10 0.96
CA SER A 242 -22.98 -11.68 0.08
C SER A 242 -21.64 -12.25 0.56
N ILE A 243 -20.90 -12.86 -0.35
CA ILE A 243 -19.56 -13.42 -0.13
C ILE A 243 -18.51 -12.52 -0.79
N ALA A 244 -17.33 -12.46 -0.22
CA ALA A 244 -16.20 -11.70 -0.77
C ALA A 244 -15.85 -12.17 -2.18
N TRP A 245 -15.64 -11.25 -3.14
CA TRP A 245 -15.26 -11.53 -4.51
C TRP A 245 -13.81 -11.09 -4.76
N ALA A 246 -12.91 -12.07 -4.94
CA ALA A 246 -11.48 -11.85 -5.04
C ALA A 246 -11.03 -11.59 -6.48
N ALA A 247 -10.94 -10.32 -6.87
CA ALA A 247 -10.34 -9.93 -8.14
C ALA A 247 -8.81 -10.18 -8.15
N PRO A 248 -8.18 -10.36 -9.33
CA PRO A 248 -6.73 -10.50 -9.43
C PRO A 248 -5.97 -9.37 -8.74
N ALA A 249 -6.43 -8.12 -8.88
CA ALA A 249 -5.80 -6.96 -8.25
C ALA A 249 -5.74 -7.08 -6.72
N GLU A 250 -6.80 -7.60 -6.09
CA GLU A 250 -6.85 -7.76 -4.63
C GLU A 250 -5.90 -8.86 -4.15
N VAL A 251 -5.80 -9.97 -4.89
CA VAL A 251 -4.81 -11.01 -4.63
C VAL A 251 -3.39 -10.45 -4.78
N LEU A 252 -3.13 -9.67 -5.83
CA LEU A 252 -1.82 -9.09 -6.09
C LEU A 252 -1.43 -8.01 -5.06
N GLN A 253 -2.40 -7.25 -4.56
CA GLN A 253 -2.20 -6.18 -3.57
C GLN A 253 -2.25 -6.66 -2.12
N SER A 254 -2.61 -7.93 -1.86
CA SER A 254 -2.68 -8.47 -0.50
C SER A 254 -1.35 -8.36 0.23
N LEU A 255 -1.41 -8.05 1.52
CA LEU A 255 -0.23 -7.98 2.39
C LEU A 255 0.20 -9.41 2.79
N GLY A 256 1.44 -9.76 2.40
CA GLY A 256 1.93 -11.12 2.61
C GLY A 256 1.13 -12.17 1.82
N PRO A 257 1.08 -13.42 2.27
CA PRO A 257 0.36 -14.50 1.59
C PRO A 257 -1.09 -14.65 2.08
N TYR A 258 -1.79 -13.57 2.47
CA TYR A 258 -3.15 -13.65 3.02
C TYR A 258 -4.12 -12.74 2.29
N LEU A 259 -5.33 -13.24 2.02
CA LEU A 259 -6.48 -12.45 1.62
C LEU A 259 -7.53 -12.48 2.74
N ASP A 260 -7.75 -11.37 3.42
CA ASP A 260 -8.69 -11.24 4.55
C ASP A 260 -9.85 -10.28 4.30
N ARG A 261 -9.86 -9.62 3.15
CA ARG A 261 -10.93 -8.70 2.73
C ARG A 261 -10.90 -8.49 1.23
N THR A 262 -12.03 -8.05 0.69
CA THR A 262 -12.18 -7.61 -0.70
C THR A 262 -13.00 -6.32 -0.74
N ALA A 263 -12.78 -5.50 -1.74
CA ALA A 263 -13.57 -4.27 -1.93
C ALA A 263 -15.00 -4.56 -2.39
N ARG A 264 -15.24 -5.74 -2.95
CA ARG A 264 -16.54 -6.11 -3.53
C ARG A 264 -17.00 -7.47 -3.03
N THR A 265 -18.32 -7.60 -2.97
CA THR A 265 -19.00 -8.85 -2.64
C THR A 265 -19.96 -9.25 -3.78
N MET A 266 -20.40 -10.49 -3.79
CA MET A 266 -21.40 -11.01 -4.71
C MET A 266 -22.28 -12.06 -4.02
N PRO A 267 -23.48 -12.37 -4.52
CA PRO A 267 -24.24 -13.52 -4.04
C PRO A 267 -23.39 -14.78 -4.12
N ALA A 268 -23.49 -15.68 -3.13
CA ALA A 268 -22.67 -16.87 -3.02
C ALA A 268 -23.14 -17.98 -4.00
N PRO A 269 -22.48 -18.17 -5.17
CA PRO A 269 -22.82 -19.26 -6.06
C PRO A 269 -22.25 -20.57 -5.51
N GLU A 270 -23.09 -21.54 -5.18
CA GLU A 270 -22.73 -22.81 -4.51
C GLU A 270 -21.53 -23.53 -5.13
N ARG A 271 -21.42 -23.50 -6.47
CA ARG A 271 -20.39 -24.27 -7.20
C ARG A 271 -18.99 -23.66 -7.12
N VAL A 272 -18.86 -22.36 -6.88
CA VAL A 272 -17.56 -21.62 -6.90
C VAL A 272 -17.25 -20.93 -5.60
N ALA A 273 -18.20 -20.86 -4.67
CA ALA A 273 -17.96 -20.36 -3.33
C ALA A 273 -16.98 -21.28 -2.60
N CYS A 274 -15.96 -20.68 -2.00
CA CYS A 274 -14.93 -21.37 -1.24
C CYS A 274 -14.99 -20.94 0.22
N ALA A 275 -14.82 -21.88 1.11
CA ALA A 275 -14.57 -21.60 2.54
C ALA A 275 -13.21 -20.89 2.70
N GLN A 276 -12.97 -20.32 3.87
CA GLN A 276 -11.62 -19.88 4.25
C GLN A 276 -10.61 -21.04 4.14
N GLY A 277 -9.33 -20.72 3.98
CA GLY A 277 -8.26 -21.72 3.83
C GLY A 277 -7.99 -22.13 2.37
N VAL A 278 -8.79 -21.66 1.40
CA VAL A 278 -8.52 -21.91 -0.02
C VAL A 278 -7.30 -21.10 -0.49
N VAL A 279 -6.46 -21.69 -1.34
CA VAL A 279 -5.34 -21.00 -1.96
C VAL A 279 -5.81 -20.32 -3.24
N LEU A 280 -5.63 -19.01 -3.32
CA LEU A 280 -5.94 -18.19 -4.49
C LEU A 280 -4.66 -17.90 -5.26
N VAL A 281 -4.77 -17.95 -6.58
CA VAL A 281 -3.64 -17.76 -7.50
C VAL A 281 -4.01 -16.70 -8.53
N ALA A 282 -3.18 -15.66 -8.63
CA ALA A 282 -3.34 -14.60 -9.64
C ALA A 282 -2.03 -14.37 -10.40
N PRO A 283 -2.08 -14.27 -11.74
CA PRO A 283 -0.90 -13.99 -12.55
C PRO A 283 -0.52 -12.52 -12.52
N ARG A 284 0.76 -12.25 -12.58
CA ARG A 284 1.33 -10.93 -12.87
C ARG A 284 2.48 -11.05 -13.89
N PRO A 285 2.97 -9.97 -14.52
CA PRO A 285 4.08 -10.06 -15.45
C PRO A 285 5.30 -10.76 -14.81
N GLY A 286 5.71 -11.90 -15.38
CA GLY A 286 6.89 -12.67 -14.96
C GLY A 286 6.72 -13.62 -13.79
N GLU A 287 5.59 -13.59 -13.07
CA GLU A 287 5.38 -14.47 -11.92
C GLU A 287 3.89 -14.71 -11.61
N VAL A 288 3.64 -15.55 -10.62
CA VAL A 288 2.30 -15.85 -10.09
C VAL A 288 2.31 -15.60 -8.60
N LYS A 289 1.33 -14.85 -8.11
CA LYS A 289 1.12 -14.69 -6.67
C LYS A 289 0.12 -15.72 -6.17
N ALA A 290 0.53 -16.45 -5.13
CA ALA A 290 -0.34 -17.37 -4.38
C ALA A 290 -0.57 -16.81 -2.98
N VAL A 291 -1.84 -16.82 -2.53
CA VAL A 291 -2.25 -16.39 -1.18
C VAL A 291 -3.27 -17.37 -0.61
N ILE A 292 -3.33 -17.48 0.71
CA ILE A 292 -4.37 -18.24 1.41
C ILE A 292 -5.48 -17.29 1.86
N SER A 293 -6.73 -17.67 1.62
CA SER A 293 -7.89 -16.91 2.05
C SER A 293 -8.14 -17.10 3.55
N ARG A 294 -8.35 -16.00 4.27
CA ARG A 294 -8.75 -15.98 5.69
C ARG A 294 -10.24 -15.70 5.87
N ILE A 295 -10.97 -15.59 4.76
CA ILE A 295 -12.41 -15.37 4.70
C ILE A 295 -13.03 -16.31 3.64
N PRO A 296 -14.33 -16.62 3.72
CA PRO A 296 -15.05 -17.24 2.61
C PRO A 296 -14.99 -16.34 1.37
N VAL A 297 -14.75 -16.91 0.19
CA VAL A 297 -14.47 -16.14 -1.02
C VAL A 297 -14.93 -16.82 -2.29
N VAL A 298 -15.30 -16.00 -3.28
CA VAL A 298 -15.48 -16.41 -4.68
C VAL A 298 -14.30 -15.87 -5.49
N PRO A 299 -13.54 -16.73 -6.20
CA PRO A 299 -12.48 -16.24 -7.08
C PRO A 299 -13.08 -15.41 -8.22
N GLY A 300 -12.51 -14.23 -8.47
CA GLY A 300 -12.88 -13.36 -9.59
C GLY A 300 -12.23 -13.81 -10.91
N ARG A 301 -12.80 -13.39 -12.04
CA ARG A 301 -12.21 -13.69 -13.36
C ARG A 301 -10.74 -13.32 -13.39
N GLY A 302 -9.89 -14.23 -13.85
CA GLY A 302 -8.43 -14.10 -13.84
C GLY A 302 -7.75 -14.54 -12.54
N THR A 303 -8.53 -14.95 -11.52
CA THR A 303 -8.06 -15.62 -10.31
C THR A 303 -8.49 -17.07 -10.36
N ALA A 304 -7.64 -18.02 -9.96
CA ALA A 304 -8.03 -19.40 -9.73
C ALA A 304 -8.00 -19.70 -8.22
N ALA A 305 -8.93 -20.53 -7.76
CA ALA A 305 -8.91 -21.06 -6.39
C ALA A 305 -8.56 -22.54 -6.38
N LEU A 306 -7.75 -22.94 -5.43
CA LEU A 306 -7.28 -24.32 -5.23
C LEU A 306 -7.77 -24.79 -3.86
N ARG A 307 -8.76 -25.68 -3.87
CA ARG A 307 -9.32 -26.27 -2.65
C ARG A 307 -8.64 -27.60 -2.39
N ALA A 308 -7.73 -27.64 -1.43
CA ALA A 308 -7.13 -28.88 -0.93
C ALA A 308 -8.14 -29.70 -0.11
N GLY A 309 -7.81 -30.94 0.17
CA GLY A 309 -8.66 -31.82 0.95
C GLY A 309 -8.83 -31.42 2.43
N ASN A 310 -7.88 -30.65 2.96
CA ASN A 310 -7.88 -30.10 4.31
C ASN A 310 -6.94 -28.88 4.42
N ASP A 311 -7.01 -28.15 5.51
CA ASP A 311 -6.23 -26.91 5.73
C ASP A 311 -4.71 -27.15 5.76
N LEU A 312 -4.25 -28.31 6.26
CA LEU A 312 -2.84 -28.66 6.32
C LEU A 312 -2.25 -28.84 4.91
N ASP A 313 -3.01 -29.49 4.03
CA ASP A 313 -2.67 -29.65 2.62
C ASP A 313 -2.72 -28.30 1.89
N GLY A 314 -3.61 -27.39 2.30
CA GLY A 314 -3.66 -26.01 1.80
C GLY A 314 -2.36 -25.23 2.09
N LEU A 315 -1.77 -25.38 3.27
CA LEU A 315 -0.49 -24.76 3.60
C LEU A 315 0.67 -25.32 2.78
N TRP A 316 0.73 -26.65 2.59
CA TRP A 316 1.72 -27.26 1.70
C TRP A 316 1.61 -26.70 0.28
N LEU A 317 0.39 -26.68 -0.26
CA LEU A 317 0.13 -26.17 -1.59
C LEU A 317 0.48 -24.70 -1.76
N LEU A 318 0.22 -23.86 -0.75
CA LEU A 318 0.62 -22.46 -0.74
C LEU A 318 2.12 -22.31 -0.95
N HIS A 319 2.92 -23.03 -0.17
CA HIS A 319 4.38 -22.94 -0.22
C HIS A 319 4.96 -23.57 -1.50
N GLU A 320 4.40 -24.65 -1.98
CA GLU A 320 4.76 -25.27 -3.27
C GLU A 320 4.58 -24.28 -4.44
N LEU A 321 3.47 -23.54 -4.47
CA LEU A 321 3.23 -22.54 -5.50
C LEU A 321 4.11 -21.28 -5.32
N ARG A 322 4.37 -20.87 -4.09
CA ARG A 322 5.25 -19.73 -3.79
C ARG A 322 6.68 -20.01 -4.21
N SER A 323 7.22 -21.20 -3.90
CA SER A 323 8.59 -21.59 -4.29
C SER A 323 8.79 -21.61 -5.81
N ARG A 324 7.72 -21.79 -6.58
CA ARG A 324 7.73 -21.84 -8.06
C ARG A 324 7.19 -20.58 -8.74
N SER A 325 6.92 -19.53 -8.02
CA SER A 325 6.19 -18.34 -8.48
C SER A 325 6.73 -17.79 -9.82
N ARG A 326 8.06 -17.69 -9.97
CA ARG A 326 8.72 -17.23 -11.21
C ARG A 326 8.53 -18.22 -12.38
N GLY A 327 8.68 -19.52 -12.13
CA GLY A 327 8.48 -20.55 -13.16
C GLY A 327 7.03 -20.65 -13.64
N LEU A 328 6.08 -20.38 -12.75
CA LEU A 328 4.65 -20.37 -13.09
C LEU A 328 4.26 -19.15 -13.94
N GLY A 329 5.01 -18.08 -13.92
CA GLY A 329 4.81 -16.93 -14.79
C GLY A 329 4.90 -17.26 -16.28
N ALA A 330 5.65 -18.29 -16.65
CA ALA A 330 5.75 -18.79 -18.03
C ALA A 330 4.47 -19.51 -18.52
N ILE A 331 3.64 -20.00 -17.59
CA ILE A 331 2.37 -20.71 -17.91
C ILE A 331 1.21 -19.72 -18.14
N ALA A 332 1.36 -18.47 -17.70
CA ALA A 332 0.36 -17.44 -17.89
C ALA A 332 0.33 -16.94 -19.34
N GLN A 333 -0.83 -17.10 -20.03
CA GLN A 333 -1.03 -16.72 -21.43
C GLN A 333 -1.76 -15.38 -21.56
N GLY A 334 -1.46 -14.63 -22.65
CA GLY A 334 -2.15 -13.39 -23.04
C GLY A 334 -1.27 -12.14 -22.98
N VAL A 335 -1.48 -11.19 -23.91
CA VAL A 335 -0.64 -10.01 -24.12
C VAL A 335 -1.02 -8.84 -23.19
N GLN A 336 -2.31 -8.71 -22.82
CA GLN A 336 -2.81 -7.60 -22.00
C GLN A 336 -3.43 -8.03 -20.65
N ALA A 337 -4.03 -9.21 -20.57
CA ALA A 337 -4.50 -9.79 -19.32
C ALA A 337 -4.01 -11.24 -19.29
N ARG A 338 -2.91 -11.48 -18.59
CA ARG A 338 -2.38 -12.83 -18.44
C ARG A 338 -3.33 -13.59 -17.53
N GLU A 339 -4.11 -14.50 -18.11
CA GLU A 339 -4.95 -15.45 -17.37
C GLU A 339 -4.22 -16.78 -17.28
N ILE A 340 -4.24 -17.40 -16.11
CA ILE A 340 -3.80 -18.79 -15.98
C ILE A 340 -4.97 -19.67 -16.39
N SER A 341 -4.80 -20.41 -17.47
CA SER A 341 -5.78 -21.41 -17.88
C SER A 341 -5.94 -22.46 -16.78
N VAL A 342 -7.18 -22.70 -16.32
CA VAL A 342 -7.49 -23.78 -15.37
C VAL A 342 -6.96 -25.13 -15.87
N LYS A 343 -7.02 -25.40 -17.17
CA LYS A 343 -6.48 -26.62 -17.79
C LYS A 343 -4.95 -26.71 -17.64
N ALA A 344 -4.23 -25.58 -17.80
CA ALA A 344 -2.78 -25.56 -17.61
C ALA A 344 -2.42 -25.74 -16.13
N LEU A 345 -3.15 -25.05 -15.24
CA LEU A 345 -2.97 -25.16 -13.79
C LEU A 345 -3.27 -26.58 -13.28
N SER A 346 -4.36 -27.20 -13.76
CA SER A 346 -4.74 -28.57 -13.39
C SER A 346 -3.65 -29.61 -13.74
N ARG A 347 -2.92 -29.39 -14.83
CA ARG A 347 -1.83 -30.26 -15.28
C ARG A 347 -0.47 -29.98 -14.65
N LEU A 348 -0.37 -28.87 -13.92
CA LEU A 348 0.86 -28.53 -13.24
C LEU A 348 1.26 -29.67 -12.30
N LYS A 349 2.46 -30.18 -12.46
CA LYS A 349 3.00 -31.18 -11.54
C LYS A 349 3.52 -30.48 -10.29
N VAL A 350 3.02 -30.88 -9.13
CA VAL A 350 3.42 -30.37 -7.81
C VAL A 350 4.07 -31.49 -7.01
N SER A 351 5.02 -31.12 -6.16
CA SER A 351 5.62 -32.04 -5.19
C SER A 351 4.58 -32.36 -4.11
N TRP A 352 4.24 -33.64 -3.98
CA TRP A 352 3.22 -34.11 -3.06
C TRP A 352 3.71 -35.31 -2.25
N PRO A 353 4.48 -35.11 -1.19
CA PRO A 353 4.99 -36.19 -0.35
C PRO A 353 3.84 -36.83 0.42
N ASP A 354 4.18 -37.87 1.17
CA ASP A 354 3.20 -38.55 2.03
C ASP A 354 2.53 -37.59 3.03
N THR A 355 1.44 -38.09 3.64
CA THR A 355 0.64 -37.27 4.57
C THR A 355 1.39 -36.89 5.82
N GLU A 356 2.34 -37.72 6.29
CA GLU A 356 3.09 -37.44 7.52
C GLU A 356 4.08 -36.29 7.31
N VAL A 357 4.77 -36.24 6.18
CA VAL A 357 5.65 -35.11 5.84
C VAL A 357 4.84 -33.83 5.74
N ARG A 358 3.70 -33.83 5.05
CA ARG A 358 2.84 -32.64 4.94
C ARG A 358 2.29 -32.17 6.28
N ARG A 359 1.88 -33.12 7.16
CA ARG A 359 1.43 -32.81 8.52
C ARG A 359 2.55 -32.25 9.40
N SER A 360 3.74 -32.83 9.32
CA SER A 360 4.90 -32.35 10.07
C SER A 360 5.25 -30.93 9.68
N PHE A 361 5.29 -30.64 8.38
CA PHE A 361 5.46 -29.29 7.87
C PHE A 361 4.35 -28.34 8.38
N ALA A 362 3.09 -28.73 8.19
CA ALA A 362 1.95 -27.88 8.50
C ALA A 362 1.82 -27.53 9.99
N ARG A 363 2.26 -28.41 10.88
CA ARG A 363 2.30 -28.13 12.34
C ARG A 363 3.18 -26.90 12.68
N VAL A 364 4.31 -26.78 12.02
CA VAL A 364 5.21 -25.63 12.21
C VAL A 364 4.71 -24.42 11.41
N ALA A 365 4.38 -24.64 10.13
CA ALA A 365 3.94 -23.59 9.23
C ALA A 365 2.68 -22.88 9.72
N SER A 366 1.68 -23.61 10.28
CA SER A 366 0.47 -23.00 10.80
C SER A 366 0.76 -21.98 11.93
N LEU A 367 1.64 -22.32 12.86
CA LEU A 367 2.03 -21.41 13.95
C LEU A 367 2.73 -20.14 13.43
N LEU A 368 3.60 -20.30 12.42
CA LEU A 368 4.29 -19.18 11.77
C LEU A 368 3.31 -18.30 11.02
N HIS A 369 2.38 -18.90 10.26
CA HIS A 369 1.33 -18.17 9.56
C HIS A 369 0.36 -17.46 10.49
N ASP A 370 -0.04 -18.07 11.59
CA ASP A 370 -0.93 -17.44 12.56
C ASP A 370 -0.23 -16.24 13.23
N ARG A 371 1.06 -16.36 13.55
CA ARG A 371 1.85 -15.25 14.07
C ARG A 371 1.98 -14.12 13.06
N ALA A 372 2.28 -14.44 11.80
CA ALA A 372 2.39 -13.45 10.72
C ALA A 372 1.06 -12.74 10.47
N TYR A 373 -0.03 -13.50 10.37
CA TYR A 373 -1.36 -12.95 10.14
C TYR A 373 -1.84 -12.08 11.30
N THR A 374 -1.62 -12.51 12.55
CA THR A 374 -1.97 -11.71 13.74
C THR A 374 -1.22 -10.37 13.75
N ALA A 375 0.07 -10.36 13.41
CA ALA A 375 0.85 -9.13 13.31
C ALA A 375 0.31 -8.18 12.22
N LEU A 376 -0.05 -8.70 11.06
CA LEU A 376 -0.64 -7.90 9.97
C LEU A 376 -2.05 -7.38 10.32
N LYS A 377 -2.85 -8.17 11.04
CA LYS A 377 -4.16 -7.77 11.54
C LYS A 377 -4.05 -6.65 12.58
N GLU A 378 -3.09 -6.76 13.52
CA GLU A 378 -2.76 -5.69 14.47
C GLU A 378 -2.40 -4.39 13.74
N ASN A 379 -1.62 -4.47 12.66
CA ASN A 379 -1.26 -3.30 11.85
C ASN A 379 -2.46 -2.57 11.25
N HIS A 380 -3.53 -3.30 10.93
CA HIS A 380 -4.76 -2.67 10.46
C HIS A 380 -5.41 -1.84 11.57
N VAL A 381 -5.59 -2.43 12.76
CA VAL A 381 -6.16 -1.73 13.92
C VAL A 381 -5.31 -0.52 14.32
N LEU A 382 -3.98 -0.67 14.32
CA LEU A 382 -3.06 0.44 14.59
C LEU A 382 -3.18 1.57 13.55
N GLY A 383 -3.46 1.23 12.28
CA GLY A 383 -3.73 2.22 11.24
C GLY A 383 -5.04 2.99 11.47
N GLU A 384 -6.10 2.29 11.90
CA GLU A 384 -7.36 2.92 12.30
C GLU A 384 -7.17 3.82 13.53
N LEU A 385 -6.38 3.39 14.51
CA LEU A 385 -6.06 4.19 15.69
C LEU A 385 -5.37 5.51 15.33
N ILE A 386 -4.40 5.48 14.41
CA ILE A 386 -3.77 6.74 13.92
C ILE A 386 -4.83 7.66 13.30
N SER A 387 -5.73 7.12 12.47
CA SER A 387 -6.79 7.93 11.85
C SER A 387 -7.72 8.54 12.89
N THR A 388 -8.08 7.77 13.91
CA THR A 388 -8.91 8.21 15.03
C THR A 388 -8.21 9.30 15.85
N GLU A 389 -6.94 9.10 16.23
CA GLU A 389 -6.16 10.09 16.97
C GLU A 389 -6.03 11.43 16.22
N LEU A 390 -5.88 11.37 14.90
CA LEU A 390 -5.83 12.56 14.06
C LEU A 390 -7.17 13.28 14.01
N SER A 391 -8.31 12.55 14.00
CA SER A 391 -9.66 13.10 13.89
C SER A 391 -10.27 13.47 15.23
N ASP A 392 -10.07 12.67 16.29
CA ASP A 392 -10.67 12.94 17.62
C ASP A 392 -10.07 14.15 18.31
N GLY A 393 -8.83 14.47 17.98
CA GLY A 393 -8.20 15.72 18.40
C GLY A 393 -8.86 16.97 17.81
N VAL A 394 -9.63 16.83 16.71
CA VAL A 394 -10.31 17.93 16.03
C VAL A 394 -11.49 18.44 16.87
N PRO A 395 -11.48 19.69 17.34
CA PRO A 395 -12.60 20.24 18.07
C PRO A 395 -13.89 20.25 17.22
N SER A 396 -15.04 19.98 17.84
CA SER A 396 -16.32 19.80 17.14
C SER A 396 -16.71 20.94 16.21
N HIS A 397 -16.39 22.19 16.58
CA HIS A 397 -16.67 23.38 15.75
C HIS A 397 -15.82 23.44 14.47
N TYR A 398 -14.69 22.72 14.38
CA TYR A 398 -13.93 22.60 13.13
C TYR A 398 -14.41 21.45 12.25
N ARG A 399 -15.06 20.42 12.81
CA ARG A 399 -15.62 19.30 12.02
C ARG A 399 -16.69 19.76 11.04
N THR A 400 -17.46 20.80 11.38
CA THR A 400 -18.44 21.43 10.50
C THR A 400 -17.83 22.38 9.47
N ALA A 401 -16.66 22.94 9.77
CA ALA A 401 -15.92 23.83 8.86
C ALA A 401 -14.99 23.07 7.89
N LEU A 402 -14.59 21.85 8.25
CA LEU A 402 -13.87 20.94 7.38
C LEU A 402 -14.93 20.19 6.56
N PRO A 403 -15.08 20.47 5.26
CA PRO A 403 -16.08 19.77 4.45
C PRO A 403 -15.74 18.28 4.45
N GLY A 404 -16.66 17.49 5.01
CA GLY A 404 -16.59 16.02 5.10
C GLY A 404 -16.61 15.34 3.73
#